data_f7ff850384f2e4bb5ee983624adce388
#
_entry.id   f7ff850384f2e4bb5ee983624adce388
#
_cell.length_a   1.000
_cell.length_b   1.000
_cell.length_c   1.000
_cell.angle_alpha   90.00
_cell.angle_beta   90.00
_cell.angle_gamma   90.00
#
_symmetry.space_group_name_H-M   'P 1'
#
loop_
_entity.id
_entity.type
_entity.pdbx_description
1 polymer ?
#
loop_
_entity_poly.entity_id
_entity_poly.type
_entity_poly.pdbx_seq_one_letter_code
_entity_poly.pdbx_strand_id
1 'polypeptide(L)'
;MHINKIKLEDIAHCFGNTFETIRDKYNRIDDKGVNHGRAIYYDRENDLYYKIFHKDYVRRTNFEMAIEKNFFDGLIPALVSLIVDGNNIVGYVSKAGKVLSDNEFDTHLIPNDFTEKLINKIKDTDLFFYDFVPSNIIRLDDGQLSLIDLESVYEISDLFNIGKHNAKIKPDSLYDVVYNEWRKQMKPISFIQPSRSNLKYLKWSYNSIRKNLGYIHEICMADDFSDDGTWEWMQQTAEKDKNVKIHRNEGPERLGHTILYDTLINDYATNDIVMIYHADMYACPGLDEEVDKYIKPGIVVSMTRVEPPLHPPGPEKIIADYGIEPEEFKEQDFLNMYANSESIKMPTEGIFAPWAIYKSDFQAIGGHDPLFAPQSKEDSDIFNRMQLNGYKFVQTWRGFVYHMTCRGSRFADGAKRNLDGQVFMKNRETDEWLTQNQRSTRNFIRKWGHMVKHDVMMKPIIPSKYDIGFVVHNINYDLLYSLEPWCSGIYIGTDVPIIDYISNEQKNTSYNLQSKVWYMPENAAVSMLHDIIVEFDAAQLTNENFQFITQLPEILQDSGEVGEMEYDIFKMTIKSLKTHERELIKCDG
;
A
#
# COMPACT_ATOMS: atom_id res chain seq x y z
N MET A 1 16.96 -30.83 4.23
CA MET A 1 18.40 -31.09 4.54
C MET A 1 18.54 -31.58 5.98
N HIS A 2 19.22 -32.71 6.22
CA HIS A 2 19.46 -33.21 7.58
C HIS A 2 20.88 -32.84 7.97
N ILE A 3 21.05 -31.80 8.80
CA ILE A 3 22.36 -31.32 9.24
C ILE A 3 22.58 -31.74 10.68
N ASN A 4 23.74 -32.30 10.98
CA ASN A 4 24.14 -32.64 12.34
C ASN A 4 24.18 -31.38 13.22
N LYS A 5 23.96 -31.56 14.53
CA LYS A 5 24.03 -30.47 15.52
C LYS A 5 25.04 -30.83 16.60
N ILE A 6 25.88 -29.87 16.96
CA ILE A 6 26.88 -29.98 18.05
C ILE A 6 26.53 -28.90 19.07
N LYS A 7 26.51 -29.24 20.37
CA LYS A 7 26.27 -28.24 21.40
C LYS A 7 27.53 -27.40 21.62
N LEU A 8 27.33 -26.08 21.79
CA LEU A 8 28.41 -25.13 22.05
C LEU A 8 29.19 -25.53 23.31
N GLU A 9 28.52 -25.98 24.37
CA GLU A 9 29.14 -26.41 25.63
C GLU A 9 30.16 -27.56 25.45
N ASP A 10 29.94 -28.46 24.48
CA ASP A 10 30.81 -29.61 24.22
C ASP A 10 32.16 -29.22 23.59
N ILE A 11 32.21 -28.10 22.86
CA ILE A 11 33.37 -27.67 22.07
C ILE A 11 34.01 -26.34 22.53
N ALA A 12 33.33 -25.58 23.38
CA ALA A 12 33.79 -24.24 23.79
C ALA A 12 35.19 -24.25 24.43
N HIS A 13 35.57 -25.32 25.12
CA HIS A 13 36.89 -25.47 25.76
C HIS A 13 38.04 -25.64 24.76
N CYS A 14 37.75 -26.00 23.50
CA CYS A 14 38.74 -26.17 22.44
C CYS A 14 39.19 -24.84 21.83
N PHE A 15 38.34 -23.77 21.91
CA PHE A 15 38.59 -22.52 21.26
C PHE A 15 39.77 -21.74 21.87
N GLY A 16 40.76 -21.41 21.03
CA GLY A 16 42.01 -20.78 21.46
C GLY A 16 42.99 -21.71 22.21
N ASN A 17 42.60 -22.94 22.43
CA ASN A 17 43.46 -23.97 23.05
C ASN A 17 43.86 -25.03 21.99
N THR A 18 42.97 -25.98 21.72
CA THR A 18 43.17 -27.00 20.67
C THR A 18 42.93 -26.47 19.30
N PHE A 19 41.95 -25.56 19.13
CA PHE A 19 41.63 -24.92 17.87
C PHE A 19 42.32 -23.55 17.77
N GLU A 20 43.02 -23.32 16.66
CA GLU A 20 43.71 -22.07 16.39
C GLU A 20 42.72 -20.93 16.17
N THR A 21 42.91 -19.79 16.80
CA THR A 21 42.11 -18.58 16.56
C THR A 21 42.56 -17.91 15.23
N ILE A 22 41.74 -18.00 14.20
CA ILE A 22 41.99 -17.35 12.89
C ILE A 22 41.47 -15.91 12.90
N ARG A 23 40.31 -15.69 13.50
CA ARG A 23 39.69 -14.36 13.58
C ARG A 23 38.95 -14.24 14.90
N ASP A 24 39.26 -13.18 15.64
CA ASP A 24 38.50 -12.77 16.82
C ASP A 24 37.97 -11.36 16.65
N LYS A 25 36.74 -11.23 16.17
CA LYS A 25 35.95 -10.02 16.13
C LYS A 25 34.63 -10.21 16.85
N TYR A 26 34.62 -11.07 17.86
CA TYR A 26 33.41 -11.51 18.55
C TYR A 26 32.62 -10.34 19.18
N ASN A 27 33.31 -9.35 19.71
CA ASN A 27 32.70 -8.20 20.38
C ASN A 27 32.77 -6.90 19.53
N ARG A 28 32.74 -7.01 18.21
CA ARG A 28 32.78 -5.82 17.35
C ARG A 28 31.41 -5.14 17.32
N ILE A 29 31.33 -3.96 17.94
CA ILE A 29 30.17 -3.07 17.92
C ILE A 29 30.49 -1.89 17.02
N ASP A 30 29.57 -1.50 16.12
CA ASP A 30 29.70 -0.30 15.30
C ASP A 30 29.25 0.98 16.03
N ASP A 31 29.37 2.12 15.36
CA ASP A 31 29.02 3.43 15.91
C ASP A 31 27.50 3.58 16.23
N LYS A 32 26.68 2.67 15.74
CA LYS A 32 25.24 2.62 15.97
C LYS A 32 24.84 1.61 17.07
N GLY A 33 25.80 0.97 17.70
CA GLY A 33 25.58 -0.03 18.75
C GLY A 33 25.24 -1.43 18.23
N VAL A 34 25.38 -1.68 16.91
CA VAL A 34 25.09 -2.97 16.27
C VAL A 34 26.29 -3.90 16.40
N ASN A 35 26.07 -5.12 16.88
CA ASN A 35 27.12 -6.12 17.01
C ASN A 35 27.34 -6.89 15.69
N HIS A 36 28.55 -6.75 15.11
CA HIS A 36 29.01 -7.49 13.93
C HIS A 36 29.99 -8.61 14.31
N GLY A 37 29.97 -9.05 15.57
CA GLY A 37 30.96 -9.91 16.16
C GLY A 37 30.82 -11.38 15.76
N ARG A 38 31.90 -11.96 15.31
CA ARG A 38 32.07 -13.38 15.04
C ARG A 38 33.51 -13.82 15.30
N ALA A 39 33.67 -15.07 15.73
CA ALA A 39 34.98 -15.69 15.89
C ALA A 39 35.10 -16.87 14.92
N ILE A 40 36.31 -17.09 14.41
CA ILE A 40 36.63 -18.21 13.52
C ILE A 40 37.84 -18.94 14.14
N TYR A 41 37.67 -20.24 14.34
CA TYR A 41 38.70 -21.13 14.85
C TYR A 41 38.98 -22.23 13.84
N TYR A 42 40.20 -22.72 13.79
CA TYR A 42 40.64 -23.79 12.89
C TYR A 42 41.18 -24.98 13.68
N ASP A 43 40.59 -26.14 13.43
CA ASP A 43 41.06 -27.43 13.90
C ASP A 43 41.98 -28.05 12.85
N ARG A 44 43.29 -28.01 13.13
CA ARG A 44 44.31 -28.53 12.20
C ARG A 44 44.32 -30.06 12.09
N GLU A 45 43.84 -30.74 13.11
CA GLU A 45 43.85 -32.20 13.12
C GLU A 45 42.76 -32.76 12.17
N ASN A 46 41.61 -32.13 12.17
CA ASN A 46 40.45 -32.56 11.38
C ASN A 46 40.22 -31.73 10.12
N ASP A 47 41.02 -30.70 9.87
CA ASP A 47 40.88 -29.73 8.77
C ASP A 47 39.50 -29.05 8.69
N LEU A 48 39.07 -28.55 9.85
CA LEU A 48 37.74 -27.98 10.05
C LEU A 48 37.79 -26.51 10.54
N TYR A 49 36.91 -25.69 10.02
CA TYR A 49 36.66 -24.32 10.49
C TYR A 49 35.40 -24.27 11.34
N TYR A 50 35.50 -23.65 12.51
CA TYR A 50 34.40 -23.39 13.47
C TYR A 50 34.11 -21.90 13.47
N LYS A 51 32.92 -21.51 13.05
CA LYS A 51 32.50 -20.12 13.03
C LYS A 51 31.42 -19.91 14.10
N ILE A 52 31.70 -19.02 15.04
CA ILE A 52 30.80 -18.71 16.17
C ILE A 52 30.29 -17.28 16.07
N PHE A 53 28.99 -17.12 16.21
CA PHE A 53 28.32 -15.83 16.20
C PHE A 53 28.14 -15.30 17.61
N HIS A 54 28.32 -13.99 17.79
CA HIS A 54 27.87 -13.31 18.99
C HIS A 54 26.34 -13.43 19.10
N LYS A 55 25.78 -13.51 20.32
CA LYS A 55 24.33 -13.64 20.55
C LYS A 55 23.49 -12.55 19.86
N ASP A 56 24.04 -11.34 19.78
CA ASP A 56 23.38 -10.17 19.16
C ASP A 56 23.90 -9.88 17.73
N TYR A 57 24.50 -10.87 17.07
CA TYR A 57 24.99 -10.70 15.69
C TYR A 57 23.83 -10.55 14.71
N VAL A 58 23.79 -9.42 14.02
CA VAL A 58 22.67 -9.00 13.16
C VAL A 58 22.30 -10.01 12.08
N ARG A 59 23.31 -10.71 11.49
CA ARG A 59 23.08 -11.66 10.39
C ARG A 59 22.78 -13.09 10.83
N ARG A 60 22.71 -13.34 12.14
CA ARG A 60 22.41 -14.68 12.69
C ARG A 60 21.03 -15.15 12.28
N THR A 61 20.04 -14.28 12.40
CA THR A 61 18.64 -14.56 12.02
C THR A 61 18.51 -14.88 10.54
N ASN A 62 19.27 -14.22 9.67
CA ASN A 62 19.30 -14.49 8.24
C ASN A 62 19.82 -15.91 7.94
N PHE A 63 20.86 -16.33 8.65
CA PHE A 63 21.39 -17.67 8.54
C PHE A 63 20.39 -18.74 9.03
N GLU A 64 19.76 -18.52 10.20
CA GLU A 64 18.71 -19.39 10.74
C GLU A 64 17.55 -19.54 9.74
N MET A 65 17.06 -18.45 9.19
CA MET A 65 16.01 -18.43 8.17
C MET A 65 16.41 -19.21 6.90
N ALA A 66 17.65 -19.06 6.44
CA ALA A 66 18.13 -19.77 5.26
C ALA A 66 18.23 -21.30 5.49
N ILE A 67 18.57 -21.73 6.71
CA ILE A 67 18.55 -23.14 7.09
C ILE A 67 17.11 -23.67 7.13
N GLU A 68 16.19 -22.94 7.75
CA GLU A 68 14.77 -23.32 7.86
C GLU A 68 14.10 -23.46 6.49
N LYS A 69 14.37 -22.53 5.58
CA LYS A 69 13.84 -22.55 4.21
C LYS A 69 14.59 -23.52 3.27
N ASN A 70 15.57 -24.29 3.75
CA ASN A 70 16.42 -25.19 2.94
C ASN A 70 17.14 -24.51 1.76
N PHE A 71 17.45 -23.22 1.87
CA PHE A 71 18.12 -22.44 0.84
C PHE A 71 19.47 -23.07 0.43
N PHE A 72 20.23 -23.54 1.40
CA PHE A 72 21.58 -24.07 1.18
C PHE A 72 21.65 -25.50 0.66
N ASP A 73 20.53 -26.19 0.48
CA ASP A 73 20.52 -27.59 0.07
C ASP A 73 21.20 -27.79 -1.30
N GLY A 74 22.29 -28.56 -1.32
CA GLY A 74 23.12 -28.79 -2.50
C GLY A 74 24.12 -27.67 -2.85
N LEU A 75 24.19 -26.58 -2.05
CA LEU A 75 25.10 -25.45 -2.24
C LEU A 75 26.26 -25.40 -1.25
N ILE A 76 26.19 -26.19 -0.16
CA ILE A 76 27.15 -26.17 0.95
C ILE A 76 27.66 -27.57 1.32
N PRO A 77 28.23 -28.34 0.38
CA PRO A 77 28.80 -29.67 0.70
C PRO A 77 29.93 -29.60 1.74
N ALA A 78 30.52 -28.43 1.96
CA ALA A 78 31.51 -28.20 3.02
C ALA A 78 30.90 -28.14 4.42
N LEU A 79 29.59 -27.89 4.58
CA LEU A 79 28.95 -27.80 5.89
C LEU A 79 28.92 -29.18 6.57
N VAL A 80 29.53 -29.26 7.75
CA VAL A 80 29.61 -30.50 8.56
C VAL A 80 28.51 -30.53 9.61
N SER A 81 28.39 -29.46 10.39
CA SER A 81 27.43 -29.39 11.51
C SER A 81 27.01 -27.96 11.83
N LEU A 82 25.85 -27.81 12.46
CA LEU A 82 25.44 -26.58 13.12
C LEU A 82 25.87 -26.59 14.57
N ILE A 83 26.29 -25.45 15.11
CA ILE A 83 26.61 -25.26 16.52
C ILE A 83 25.41 -24.63 17.19
N VAL A 84 24.92 -25.25 18.27
CA VAL A 84 23.70 -24.81 18.94
C VAL A 84 23.96 -24.51 20.42
N ASP A 85 23.26 -23.51 20.96
CA ASP A 85 23.15 -23.21 22.38
C ASP A 85 21.67 -23.20 22.75
N GLY A 86 21.24 -24.22 23.47
CA GLY A 86 19.82 -24.52 23.65
C GLY A 86 19.13 -24.80 22.31
N ASN A 87 18.13 -24.01 21.98
CA ASN A 87 17.40 -24.08 20.69
C ASN A 87 17.95 -23.16 19.59
N ASN A 88 18.91 -22.30 19.93
CA ASN A 88 19.42 -21.29 19.01
C ASN A 88 20.63 -21.81 18.22
N ILE A 89 20.70 -21.52 16.91
CA ILE A 89 21.90 -21.74 16.13
C ILE A 89 22.87 -20.60 16.44
N VAL A 90 24.04 -20.92 16.94
CA VAL A 90 25.07 -19.94 17.32
C VAL A 90 26.34 -20.04 16.47
N GLY A 91 26.34 -20.89 15.45
CA GLY A 91 27.48 -21.06 14.56
C GLY A 91 27.37 -22.30 13.68
N TYR A 92 28.44 -22.58 12.97
CA TYR A 92 28.55 -23.77 12.13
C TYR A 92 30.00 -24.27 11.99
N VAL A 93 30.13 -25.51 11.56
CA VAL A 93 31.40 -26.17 11.27
C VAL A 93 31.45 -26.46 9.77
N SER A 94 32.54 -26.10 9.12
CA SER A 94 32.76 -26.36 7.70
C SER A 94 34.12 -27.00 7.43
N LYS A 95 34.21 -27.83 6.38
CA LYS A 95 35.48 -28.32 5.87
C LYS A 95 36.32 -27.18 5.31
N ALA A 96 37.63 -27.33 5.33
CA ALA A 96 38.54 -26.50 4.58
C ALA A 96 38.45 -26.82 3.06
N GLY A 97 38.85 -25.88 2.24
CA GLY A 97 38.90 -26.02 0.80
C GLY A 97 39.69 -24.88 0.15
N LYS A 98 40.03 -25.04 -1.11
CA LYS A 98 40.74 -24.01 -1.85
C LYS A 98 39.77 -22.93 -2.30
N VAL A 99 39.96 -21.68 -1.83
CA VAL A 99 39.22 -20.49 -2.28
C VAL A 99 39.44 -20.30 -3.78
N LEU A 100 38.36 -19.97 -4.52
CA LEU A 100 38.45 -19.66 -5.93
C LEU A 100 39.26 -18.36 -6.16
N SER A 101 40.10 -18.33 -7.19
CA SER A 101 40.74 -17.09 -7.66
C SER A 101 39.75 -16.25 -8.50
N ASP A 102 40.04 -14.95 -8.64
CA ASP A 102 39.24 -14.05 -9.50
C ASP A 102 39.11 -14.56 -10.94
N ASN A 103 40.17 -15.22 -11.46
CA ASN A 103 40.14 -15.79 -12.82
C ASN A 103 39.30 -17.07 -12.94
N GLU A 104 39.17 -17.85 -11.85
CA GLU A 104 38.28 -19.03 -11.79
C GLU A 104 36.81 -18.64 -11.56
N PHE A 105 36.57 -17.41 -11.10
CA PHE A 105 35.23 -16.86 -10.86
C PHE A 105 34.64 -16.22 -12.12
N ASP A 106 35.36 -16.15 -13.22
CA ASP A 106 34.73 -15.76 -14.49
C ASP A 106 33.53 -16.69 -14.73
N THR A 107 32.35 -16.08 -14.97
CA THR A 107 31.05 -16.75 -15.05
C THR A 107 31.01 -17.94 -16.01
N HIS A 108 31.97 -18.03 -16.93
CA HIS A 108 32.15 -19.14 -17.87
C HIS A 108 32.87 -20.36 -17.26
N LEU A 109 33.50 -20.21 -16.09
CA LEU A 109 34.31 -21.27 -15.46
C LEU A 109 33.67 -21.89 -14.21
N ILE A 110 32.63 -21.25 -13.66
CA ILE A 110 31.78 -21.85 -12.62
C ILE A 110 30.89 -22.89 -13.33
N PRO A 111 30.85 -24.15 -12.87
CA PRO A 111 29.97 -25.15 -13.46
C PRO A 111 28.52 -24.66 -13.51
N ASN A 112 27.89 -24.74 -14.67
CA ASN A 112 26.50 -24.32 -14.89
C ASN A 112 25.55 -24.94 -13.88
N ASP A 113 25.80 -26.18 -13.45
CA ASP A 113 24.96 -26.88 -12.46
C ASP A 113 24.98 -26.24 -11.06
N PHE A 114 26.10 -25.63 -10.65
CA PHE A 114 26.18 -24.91 -9.37
C PHE A 114 25.40 -23.61 -9.43
N THR A 115 25.55 -22.87 -10.52
CA THR A 115 24.84 -21.63 -10.78
C THR A 115 23.33 -21.87 -10.92
N GLU A 116 22.94 -22.92 -11.67
CA GLU A 116 21.53 -23.33 -11.80
C GLU A 116 20.91 -23.72 -10.46
N LYS A 117 21.65 -24.46 -9.61
CA LYS A 117 21.19 -24.80 -8.26
C LYS A 117 20.96 -23.55 -7.42
N LEU A 118 21.86 -22.59 -7.46
CA LEU A 118 21.70 -21.32 -6.72
C LEU A 118 20.49 -20.55 -7.23
N ILE A 119 20.30 -20.40 -8.53
CA ILE A 119 19.16 -19.74 -9.15
C ILE A 119 17.85 -20.41 -8.74
N ASN A 120 17.81 -21.76 -8.78
CA ASN A 120 16.60 -22.49 -8.38
C ASN A 120 16.29 -22.31 -6.88
N LYS A 121 17.31 -22.30 -6.01
CA LYS A 121 17.11 -22.03 -4.58
C LYS A 121 16.62 -20.62 -4.31
N ILE A 122 17.08 -19.63 -5.05
CA ILE A 122 16.55 -18.27 -4.98
C ILE A 122 15.05 -18.25 -5.35
N LYS A 123 14.68 -18.94 -6.45
CA LYS A 123 13.28 -19.06 -6.90
C LYS A 123 12.36 -19.75 -5.89
N ASP A 124 12.86 -20.81 -5.26
CA ASP A 124 12.07 -21.64 -4.35
C ASP A 124 11.88 -21.04 -2.95
N THR A 125 12.76 -20.11 -2.54
CA THR A 125 12.84 -19.65 -1.15
C THR A 125 12.67 -18.15 -0.97
N ASP A 126 12.69 -17.36 -2.04
CA ASP A 126 12.75 -15.90 -2.03
C ASP A 126 13.95 -15.34 -1.23
N LEU A 127 15.04 -16.12 -1.14
CA LEU A 127 16.27 -15.74 -0.47
C LEU A 127 17.40 -15.58 -1.48
N PHE A 128 18.35 -14.70 -1.15
CA PHE A 128 19.51 -14.41 -1.99
C PHE A 128 20.81 -14.43 -1.19
N PHE A 129 21.88 -15.01 -1.77
CA PHE A 129 23.22 -15.01 -1.20
C PHE A 129 23.99 -13.79 -1.72
N TYR A 130 24.08 -12.75 -0.87
CA TYR A 130 24.59 -11.44 -1.28
C TYR A 130 26.08 -11.39 -1.60
N ASP A 131 26.91 -12.02 -0.74
CA ASP A 131 28.36 -12.00 -0.89
C ASP A 131 28.85 -13.12 -1.86
N PHE A 132 28.22 -13.24 -3.01
CA PHE A 132 28.65 -14.18 -4.05
C PHE A 132 29.89 -13.66 -4.75
N VAL A 133 31.04 -13.85 -4.09
CA VAL A 133 32.37 -13.42 -4.53
C VAL A 133 33.35 -14.60 -4.48
N PRO A 134 34.46 -14.56 -5.23
CA PRO A 134 35.44 -15.68 -5.27
C PRO A 134 35.87 -16.15 -3.90
N SER A 135 36.12 -15.19 -2.98
CA SER A 135 36.54 -15.49 -1.59
C SER A 135 35.53 -16.24 -0.74
N ASN A 136 34.27 -16.32 -1.16
CA ASN A 136 33.18 -16.99 -0.45
C ASN A 136 32.76 -18.31 -1.12
N ILE A 137 33.54 -18.77 -2.10
CA ILE A 137 33.35 -20.08 -2.74
C ILE A 137 34.66 -20.86 -2.61
N ILE A 138 34.55 -22.07 -2.12
CA ILE A 138 35.69 -22.98 -2.01
C ILE A 138 35.48 -24.21 -2.90
N ARG A 139 36.58 -24.76 -3.40
CA ARG A 139 36.63 -26.06 -4.06
C ARG A 139 37.17 -27.08 -3.06
N LEU A 140 36.41 -28.14 -2.84
CA LEU A 140 36.80 -29.28 -2.02
C LEU A 140 37.72 -30.23 -2.78
N ASP A 141 38.38 -31.15 -2.10
CA ASP A 141 39.31 -32.12 -2.69
C ASP A 141 38.64 -33.05 -3.73
N ASP A 142 37.33 -33.28 -3.58
CA ASP A 142 36.55 -34.06 -4.54
C ASP A 142 36.08 -33.24 -5.77
N GLY A 143 36.49 -31.97 -5.86
CA GLY A 143 36.15 -31.05 -6.92
C GLY A 143 34.82 -30.31 -6.76
N GLN A 144 34.02 -30.64 -5.77
CA GLN A 144 32.75 -29.96 -5.53
C GLN A 144 32.97 -28.51 -5.07
N LEU A 145 32.07 -27.61 -5.50
CA LEU A 145 32.05 -26.24 -5.02
C LEU A 145 31.12 -26.10 -3.81
N SER A 146 31.49 -25.24 -2.87
CA SER A 146 30.72 -24.95 -1.68
C SER A 146 30.72 -23.45 -1.38
N LEU A 147 29.55 -22.90 -1.04
CA LEU A 147 29.48 -21.58 -0.42
C LEU A 147 30.05 -21.64 0.99
N ILE A 148 30.70 -20.56 1.41
CA ILE A 148 31.12 -20.27 2.78
C ILE A 148 30.68 -18.83 3.12
N ASP A 149 30.84 -18.39 4.35
CA ASP A 149 30.32 -17.09 4.85
C ASP A 149 28.77 -17.02 4.80
N LEU A 150 28.14 -18.12 5.22
CA LEU A 150 26.72 -18.48 4.99
C LEU A 150 25.71 -17.51 5.60
N GLU A 151 26.11 -16.59 6.47
CA GLU A 151 25.26 -15.56 7.06
C GLU A 151 24.93 -14.38 6.14
N SER A 152 25.51 -14.35 4.95
CA SER A 152 25.25 -13.29 3.93
C SER A 152 24.02 -13.60 3.07
N VAL A 153 22.97 -14.16 3.66
CA VAL A 153 21.69 -14.42 3.00
C VAL A 153 20.67 -13.39 3.43
N TYR A 154 19.89 -12.92 2.47
CA TYR A 154 18.86 -11.90 2.68
C TYR A 154 17.60 -12.30 1.92
N GLU A 155 16.44 -11.78 2.34
CA GLU A 155 15.26 -11.82 1.47
C GLU A 155 15.51 -11.00 0.20
N ILE A 156 14.97 -11.45 -0.93
CA ILE A 156 15.15 -10.74 -2.22
C ILE A 156 14.67 -9.29 -2.11
N SER A 157 13.59 -9.05 -1.37
CA SER A 157 13.08 -7.71 -1.08
C SER A 157 14.09 -6.78 -0.39
N ASP A 158 15.11 -7.32 0.27
CA ASP A 158 16.16 -6.54 0.95
C ASP A 158 17.33 -6.16 0.03
N LEU A 159 17.48 -6.84 -1.11
CA LEU A 159 18.59 -6.62 -2.05
C LEU A 159 18.69 -5.19 -2.54
N PHE A 160 17.55 -4.56 -2.73
CA PHE A 160 17.49 -3.19 -3.24
C PHE A 160 18.16 -2.20 -2.30
N ASN A 161 18.01 -2.40 -0.99
CA ASN A 161 18.63 -1.56 0.03
C ASN A 161 20.14 -1.84 0.15
N ILE A 162 20.56 -3.08 -0.07
CA ILE A 162 21.94 -3.53 0.07
C ILE A 162 22.78 -3.14 -1.17
N GLY A 163 22.23 -3.30 -2.38
CA GLY A 163 22.92 -3.02 -3.63
C GLY A 163 23.29 -1.56 -3.84
N LYS A 164 22.55 -0.62 -3.25
CA LYS A 164 22.83 0.81 -3.34
C LYS A 164 24.05 1.27 -2.52
N HIS A 165 24.38 0.55 -1.45
CA HIS A 165 25.56 0.88 -0.62
C HIS A 165 26.89 0.38 -1.20
N ASN A 166 26.86 -0.53 -2.18
CA ASN A 166 28.05 -1.08 -2.81
C ASN A 166 28.16 -0.70 -4.30
N ALA A 167 28.50 0.56 -4.58
CA ALA A 167 28.86 1.05 -5.93
C ALA A 167 30.04 0.30 -6.61
N LYS A 168 30.42 -0.88 -6.10
CA LYS A 168 31.50 -1.75 -6.60
C LYS A 168 31.01 -3.02 -7.30
N ILE A 169 29.69 -3.21 -7.43
CA ILE A 169 29.16 -4.34 -8.21
C ILE A 169 29.44 -4.01 -9.69
N LYS A 170 30.33 -4.77 -10.31
CA LYS A 170 30.62 -4.62 -11.75
C LYS A 170 29.35 -5.00 -12.53
N PRO A 171 28.98 -4.24 -13.58
CA PRO A 171 28.00 -4.72 -14.56
C PRO A 171 28.43 -6.12 -15.07
N ASP A 172 27.45 -6.98 -15.35
CA ASP A 172 27.64 -8.39 -15.74
C ASP A 172 28.14 -9.33 -14.63
N SER A 173 27.95 -8.97 -13.37
CA SER A 173 28.19 -9.89 -12.25
C SER A 173 27.13 -11.01 -12.23
N LEU A 174 27.45 -12.14 -11.59
CA LEU A 174 26.45 -13.21 -11.37
C LEU A 174 25.22 -12.68 -10.61
N TYR A 175 25.39 -11.63 -9.81
CA TYR A 175 24.31 -10.87 -9.18
C TYR A 175 23.33 -10.33 -10.24
N ASP A 176 23.83 -9.68 -11.30
CA ASP A 176 22.97 -9.13 -12.35
C ASP A 176 22.26 -10.23 -13.12
N VAL A 177 22.92 -11.36 -13.35
CA VAL A 177 22.32 -12.53 -14.01
C VAL A 177 21.18 -13.09 -13.16
N VAL A 178 21.43 -13.33 -11.87
CA VAL A 178 20.42 -13.88 -10.94
C VAL A 178 19.28 -12.90 -10.72
N TYR A 179 19.59 -11.63 -10.55
CA TYR A 179 18.61 -10.58 -10.37
C TYR A 179 17.75 -10.38 -11.63
N ASN A 180 18.35 -10.41 -12.81
CA ASN A 180 17.62 -10.31 -14.07
C ASN A 180 16.75 -11.55 -14.35
N GLU A 181 17.19 -12.76 -13.97
CA GLU A 181 16.36 -13.96 -14.07
C GLU A 181 15.18 -13.93 -13.08
N TRP A 182 15.41 -13.47 -11.87
CA TRP A 182 14.32 -13.27 -10.90
C TRP A 182 13.32 -12.20 -11.37
N ARG A 183 13.80 -11.07 -11.90
CA ARG A 183 12.93 -10.02 -12.48
C ARG A 183 12.01 -10.54 -13.58
N LYS A 184 12.45 -11.50 -14.37
CA LYS A 184 11.62 -12.13 -15.42
C LYS A 184 10.41 -12.89 -14.85
N GLN A 185 10.40 -13.18 -13.56
CA GLN A 185 9.33 -13.90 -12.86
C GLN A 185 8.37 -12.99 -12.09
N MET A 186 8.71 -11.71 -11.94
CA MET A 186 7.81 -10.73 -11.32
C MET A 186 6.50 -10.65 -12.10
N LYS A 187 5.43 -10.52 -11.37
CA LYS A 187 4.11 -10.33 -11.99
C LYS A 187 4.03 -8.92 -12.59
N PRO A 188 3.67 -8.81 -13.87
CA PRO A 188 3.50 -7.50 -14.49
C PRO A 188 2.29 -6.77 -13.87
N ILE A 189 2.44 -5.46 -13.72
CA ILE A 189 1.41 -4.56 -13.17
C ILE A 189 0.90 -3.66 -14.29
N SER A 190 -0.39 -3.39 -14.33
CA SER A 190 -0.97 -2.31 -15.12
C SER A 190 -1.15 -1.08 -14.23
N PHE A 191 -0.36 -0.04 -14.45
CA PHE A 191 -0.50 1.26 -13.79
C PHE A 191 -1.65 2.04 -14.41
N ILE A 192 -2.61 2.47 -13.61
CA ILE A 192 -3.87 3.10 -14.05
C ILE A 192 -3.82 4.58 -13.72
N GLN A 193 -3.69 5.43 -14.76
CA GLN A 193 -3.40 6.86 -14.63
C GLN A 193 -4.36 7.75 -15.45
N PRO A 194 -5.55 8.06 -14.96
CA PRO A 194 -6.34 9.14 -15.55
C PRO A 194 -5.68 10.51 -15.29
N SER A 195 -5.79 11.42 -16.26
CA SER A 195 -5.21 12.76 -16.19
C SER A 195 -6.12 13.78 -16.84
N ARG A 196 -6.12 15.02 -16.35
CA ARG A 196 -6.78 16.16 -16.96
C ARG A 196 -5.95 17.42 -16.77
N SER A 197 -5.48 18.01 -17.89
CA SER A 197 -4.69 19.25 -17.92
C SER A 197 -3.51 19.24 -16.95
N ASN A 198 -2.79 18.11 -16.92
CA ASN A 198 -1.69 17.82 -16.00
C ASN A 198 -0.45 17.27 -16.72
N LEU A 199 -0.22 17.67 -17.97
CA LEU A 199 0.79 17.09 -18.86
C LEU A 199 2.18 16.98 -18.23
N LYS A 200 2.66 18.03 -17.54
CA LYS A 200 4.00 18.02 -16.97
C LYS A 200 4.18 16.99 -15.86
N TYR A 201 3.14 16.80 -15.04
CA TYR A 201 3.15 15.80 -13.96
C TYR A 201 3.05 14.38 -14.52
N LEU A 202 2.16 14.18 -15.50
CA LEU A 202 2.02 12.88 -16.16
C LEU A 202 3.32 12.43 -16.83
N LYS A 203 4.03 13.33 -17.51
CA LYS A 203 5.37 13.07 -18.08
C LYS A 203 6.37 12.66 -17.00
N TRP A 204 6.39 13.39 -15.90
CA TRP A 204 7.28 13.13 -14.78
C TRP A 204 6.98 11.77 -14.13
N SER A 205 5.72 11.45 -13.90
CA SER A 205 5.26 10.16 -13.40
C SER A 205 5.65 9.00 -14.34
N TYR A 206 5.30 9.10 -15.63
CA TYR A 206 5.66 8.12 -16.64
C TYR A 206 7.17 7.84 -16.67
N ASN A 207 7.98 8.90 -16.69
CA ASN A 207 9.43 8.77 -16.72
C ASN A 207 9.97 8.07 -15.46
N SER A 208 9.37 8.32 -14.30
CA SER A 208 9.78 7.67 -13.05
C SER A 208 9.49 6.16 -13.06
N ILE A 209 8.33 5.76 -13.55
CA ILE A 209 7.96 4.34 -13.71
C ILE A 209 8.94 3.65 -14.64
N ARG A 210 9.24 4.24 -15.81
CA ARG A 210 10.16 3.65 -16.80
C ARG A 210 11.62 3.63 -16.34
N LYS A 211 12.04 4.61 -15.52
CA LYS A 211 13.40 4.72 -15.02
C LYS A 211 13.69 3.81 -13.83
N ASN A 212 12.74 3.69 -12.91
CA ASN A 212 13.00 3.20 -11.56
C ASN A 212 12.49 1.78 -11.30
N LEU A 213 11.50 1.30 -12.07
CA LEU A 213 10.93 -0.01 -11.83
C LEU A 213 11.71 -1.11 -12.56
N GLY A 214 11.69 -2.28 -11.94
CA GLY A 214 12.49 -3.42 -12.38
C GLY A 214 11.96 -4.11 -13.60
N TYR A 215 10.67 -4.09 -13.81
CA TYR A 215 9.97 -4.75 -14.90
C TYR A 215 9.40 -3.70 -15.89
N ILE A 216 9.18 -4.12 -17.14
CA ILE A 216 8.48 -3.27 -18.12
C ILE A 216 6.98 -3.45 -17.93
N HIS A 217 6.43 -2.69 -17.01
CA HIS A 217 5.02 -2.71 -16.69
C HIS A 217 4.16 -2.05 -17.77
N GLU A 218 2.87 -2.42 -17.81
CA GLU A 218 1.88 -1.72 -18.62
C GLU A 218 1.48 -0.41 -17.94
N ILE A 219 1.29 0.66 -18.71
CA ILE A 219 0.76 1.93 -18.23
C ILE A 219 -0.49 2.26 -19.05
N CYS A 220 -1.64 2.26 -18.38
CA CYS A 220 -2.92 2.65 -18.96
C CYS A 220 -3.23 4.09 -18.57
N MET A 221 -3.26 5.00 -19.55
CA MET A 221 -3.52 6.42 -19.35
C MET A 221 -4.86 6.82 -19.96
N ALA A 222 -5.60 7.71 -19.30
CA ALA A 222 -6.79 8.31 -19.85
C ALA A 222 -6.69 9.85 -19.83
N ASP A 223 -7.06 10.48 -20.93
CA ASP A 223 -7.22 11.93 -21.04
C ASP A 223 -8.69 12.31 -20.83
N ASP A 224 -8.98 13.09 -19.78
CA ASP A 224 -10.33 13.57 -19.45
C ASP A 224 -10.60 14.93 -20.09
N PHE A 225 -10.53 15.00 -21.43
CA PHE A 225 -10.79 16.19 -22.22
C PHE A 225 -9.85 17.37 -21.85
N SER A 226 -8.53 17.13 -21.95
CA SER A 226 -7.50 18.15 -21.71
C SER A 226 -7.30 19.07 -22.91
N ASP A 227 -6.80 20.27 -22.63
CA ASP A 227 -6.47 21.33 -23.61
C ASP A 227 -4.98 21.77 -23.56
N ASP A 228 -4.14 21.05 -22.78
CA ASP A 228 -2.72 21.38 -22.54
C ASP A 228 -1.73 20.53 -23.36
N GLY A 229 -2.22 19.77 -24.36
CA GLY A 229 -1.41 18.85 -25.16
C GLY A 229 -1.20 17.46 -24.53
N THR A 230 -1.95 17.13 -23.48
CA THR A 230 -1.89 15.81 -22.81
C THR A 230 -2.21 14.68 -23.79
N TRP A 231 -3.27 14.81 -24.59
CA TRP A 231 -3.68 13.77 -25.54
C TRP A 231 -2.65 13.51 -26.63
N GLU A 232 -2.14 14.56 -27.24
CA GLU A 232 -1.13 14.48 -28.30
C GLU A 232 0.16 13.82 -27.78
N TRP A 233 0.53 14.11 -26.54
CA TRP A 233 1.67 13.46 -25.92
C TRP A 233 1.41 11.98 -25.61
N MET A 234 0.22 11.62 -25.14
CA MET A 234 -0.17 10.23 -24.92
C MET A 234 -0.09 9.41 -26.22
N GLN A 235 -0.59 9.95 -27.32
CA GLN A 235 -0.52 9.31 -28.64
C GLN A 235 0.93 9.06 -29.07
N GLN A 236 1.80 10.08 -28.99
CA GLN A 236 3.21 9.97 -29.33
C GLN A 236 3.96 8.97 -28.42
N THR A 237 3.54 8.86 -27.16
CA THR A 237 4.13 7.94 -26.21
C THR A 237 3.70 6.50 -26.52
N ALA A 238 2.43 6.26 -26.80
CA ALA A 238 1.91 4.94 -27.14
C ALA A 238 2.47 4.41 -28.49
N GLU A 239 2.82 5.28 -29.43
CA GLU A 239 3.49 4.90 -30.67
C GLU A 239 4.90 4.33 -30.40
N LYS A 240 5.63 4.89 -29.42
CA LYS A 240 7.02 4.55 -29.09
C LYS A 240 7.10 3.43 -28.05
N ASP A 241 6.18 3.40 -27.11
CA ASP A 241 6.15 2.45 -26.00
C ASP A 241 4.94 1.52 -26.12
N LYS A 242 5.18 0.27 -26.55
CA LYS A 242 4.12 -0.73 -26.80
C LYS A 242 3.40 -1.21 -25.54
N ASN A 243 3.95 -0.90 -24.37
CA ASN A 243 3.32 -1.20 -23.07
C ASN A 243 2.52 0.00 -22.53
N VAL A 244 2.22 0.98 -23.38
CA VAL A 244 1.32 2.08 -23.07
C VAL A 244 0.00 1.87 -23.78
N LYS A 245 -1.11 1.96 -23.03
CA LYS A 245 -2.49 1.97 -23.50
C LYS A 245 -3.08 3.34 -23.21
N ILE A 246 -3.88 3.85 -24.14
CA ILE A 246 -4.47 5.18 -23.99
C ILE A 246 -5.96 5.17 -24.26
N HIS A 247 -6.69 5.99 -23.54
CA HIS A 247 -8.10 6.27 -23.72
C HIS A 247 -8.34 7.79 -23.74
N ARG A 248 -9.34 8.27 -24.42
CA ARG A 248 -9.77 9.67 -24.39
C ARG A 248 -11.24 9.80 -24.10
N ASN A 249 -11.57 10.68 -23.16
CA ASN A 249 -12.89 11.27 -23.09
C ASN A 249 -12.99 12.38 -24.13
N GLU A 250 -13.89 12.23 -25.09
CA GLU A 250 -14.07 13.22 -26.18
C GLU A 250 -14.79 14.51 -25.72
N GLY A 251 -15.27 14.55 -24.47
CA GLY A 251 -15.89 15.71 -23.86
C GLY A 251 -17.23 16.09 -24.48
N PRO A 252 -17.72 17.31 -24.23
CA PRO A 252 -17.09 18.35 -23.38
C PRO A 252 -17.22 18.12 -21.88
N GLU A 253 -18.06 17.17 -21.45
CA GLU A 253 -18.29 16.90 -20.05
C GLU A 253 -17.16 16.05 -19.46
N ARG A 254 -16.79 16.38 -18.22
CA ARG A 254 -15.79 15.65 -17.46
C ARG A 254 -16.37 14.33 -16.94
N LEU A 255 -15.70 13.21 -17.21
CA LEU A 255 -16.01 11.90 -16.61
C LEU A 255 -15.42 11.75 -15.22
N GLY A 256 -14.23 12.29 -15.00
CA GLY A 256 -13.47 12.20 -13.77
C GLY A 256 -12.78 10.86 -13.55
N HIS A 257 -11.93 10.83 -12.55
CA HIS A 257 -11.10 9.65 -12.31
C HIS A 257 -11.92 8.46 -11.81
N THR A 258 -13.03 8.64 -11.12
CA THR A 258 -13.93 7.54 -10.69
C THR A 258 -14.31 6.65 -11.88
N ILE A 259 -14.80 7.22 -12.98
CA ILE A 259 -15.20 6.48 -14.18
C ILE A 259 -13.97 6.02 -14.98
N LEU A 260 -12.95 6.86 -15.09
CA LEU A 260 -11.79 6.57 -15.92
C LEU A 260 -10.89 5.48 -15.34
N TYR A 261 -10.78 5.35 -14.02
CA TYR A 261 -10.11 4.20 -13.40
C TYR A 261 -10.77 2.89 -13.86
N ASP A 262 -12.08 2.81 -13.74
CA ASP A 262 -12.83 1.60 -14.06
C ASP A 262 -12.76 1.29 -15.55
N THR A 263 -12.90 2.29 -16.41
CA THR A 263 -12.72 2.15 -17.88
C THR A 263 -11.33 1.60 -18.21
N LEU A 264 -10.27 2.18 -17.65
CA LEU A 264 -8.90 1.72 -17.90
C LEU A 264 -8.67 0.30 -17.38
N ILE A 265 -9.19 -0.04 -16.19
CA ILE A 265 -9.04 -1.37 -15.62
C ILE A 265 -9.80 -2.41 -16.44
N ASN A 266 -11.06 -2.15 -16.78
CA ASN A 266 -11.92 -3.13 -17.42
C ASN A 266 -11.56 -3.34 -18.89
N ASP A 267 -11.31 -2.25 -19.63
CA ASP A 267 -11.26 -2.28 -21.10
C ASP A 267 -9.81 -2.25 -21.64
N TYR A 268 -8.84 -1.74 -20.88
CA TYR A 268 -7.47 -1.52 -21.37
C TYR A 268 -6.40 -2.34 -20.64
N ALA A 269 -6.48 -2.49 -19.31
CA ALA A 269 -5.48 -3.23 -18.55
C ALA A 269 -5.48 -4.71 -18.92
N THR A 270 -4.30 -5.24 -19.28
CA THR A 270 -4.16 -6.65 -19.71
C THR A 270 -3.52 -7.55 -18.66
N ASN A 271 -2.91 -6.99 -17.62
CA ASN A 271 -2.29 -7.75 -16.55
C ASN A 271 -3.29 -8.12 -15.44
N ASP A 272 -3.01 -9.18 -14.71
CA ASP A 272 -3.80 -9.64 -13.58
C ASP A 272 -3.76 -8.70 -12.38
N ILE A 273 -2.69 -7.90 -12.25
CA ILE A 273 -2.52 -6.92 -11.18
C ILE A 273 -2.70 -5.52 -11.77
N VAL A 274 -3.57 -4.74 -11.16
CA VAL A 274 -3.79 -3.33 -11.48
C VAL A 274 -3.38 -2.46 -10.30
N MET A 275 -2.86 -1.27 -10.58
CA MET A 275 -2.45 -0.31 -9.57
C MET A 275 -3.06 1.05 -9.85
N ILE A 276 -3.94 1.51 -8.98
CA ILE A 276 -4.44 2.89 -8.98
C ILE A 276 -3.26 3.81 -8.68
N TYR A 277 -2.94 4.69 -9.62
CA TYR A 277 -1.73 5.52 -9.55
C TYR A 277 -2.00 6.92 -10.08
N HIS A 278 -1.75 7.94 -9.25
CA HIS A 278 -2.01 9.33 -9.65
C HIS A 278 -0.94 9.82 -10.64
N ALA A 279 -1.35 10.70 -11.54
CA ALA A 279 -0.47 11.28 -12.55
C ALA A 279 0.64 12.21 -11.98
N ASP A 280 0.55 12.61 -10.72
CA ASP A 280 1.50 13.44 -10.00
C ASP A 280 2.34 12.69 -8.96
N MET A 281 2.56 11.39 -9.17
CA MET A 281 3.38 10.53 -8.32
C MET A 281 4.66 10.09 -9.03
N TYR A 282 5.76 10.09 -8.29
CA TYR A 282 7.07 9.57 -8.70
C TYR A 282 7.32 8.23 -8.02
N ALA A 283 7.52 7.19 -8.80
CA ALA A 283 7.80 5.85 -8.30
C ALA A 283 9.25 5.73 -7.83
N CYS A 284 9.48 5.28 -6.59
CA CYS A 284 10.79 4.85 -6.13
C CYS A 284 11.19 3.53 -6.79
N PRO A 285 12.50 3.28 -6.92
CA PRO A 285 13.00 1.96 -7.25
C PRO A 285 12.51 0.88 -6.26
N GLY A 286 12.13 -0.31 -6.74
CA GLY A 286 11.67 -1.43 -5.90
C GLY A 286 10.21 -1.37 -5.45
N LEU A 287 9.43 -0.39 -5.93
CA LEU A 287 8.01 -0.31 -5.67
C LEU A 287 7.27 -1.57 -6.17
N ASP A 288 7.60 -2.01 -7.37
CA ASP A 288 7.03 -3.20 -8.01
C ASP A 288 7.40 -4.50 -7.27
N GLU A 289 8.61 -4.57 -6.72
CA GLU A 289 9.08 -5.68 -5.88
C GLU A 289 8.25 -5.77 -4.58
N GLU A 290 7.97 -4.64 -3.96
CA GLU A 290 7.12 -4.59 -2.76
C GLU A 290 5.66 -4.97 -3.06
N VAL A 291 5.14 -4.62 -4.24
CA VAL A 291 3.82 -5.13 -4.67
C VAL A 291 3.87 -6.64 -4.82
N ASP A 292 4.83 -7.19 -5.57
CA ASP A 292 4.93 -8.63 -5.82
C ASP A 292 5.07 -9.44 -4.53
N LYS A 293 5.78 -8.91 -3.54
CA LYS A 293 5.99 -9.53 -2.22
C LYS A 293 4.68 -9.77 -1.45
N TYR A 294 3.77 -8.81 -1.47
CA TYR A 294 2.58 -8.85 -0.63
C TYR A 294 1.29 -9.20 -1.38
N ILE A 295 1.25 -9.03 -2.71
CA ILE A 295 0.03 -9.18 -3.49
C ILE A 295 -0.44 -10.64 -3.55
N LYS A 296 -1.64 -10.88 -3.09
CA LYS A 296 -2.36 -12.18 -3.18
C LYS A 296 -3.85 -11.90 -3.38
N PRO A 297 -4.63 -12.84 -3.90
CA PRO A 297 -6.09 -12.71 -3.92
C PRO A 297 -6.64 -12.33 -2.53
N GLY A 298 -7.49 -11.32 -2.47
CA GLY A 298 -8.05 -10.77 -1.24
C GLY A 298 -7.10 -9.84 -0.44
N ILE A 299 -5.93 -9.48 -1.00
CA ILE A 299 -5.00 -8.52 -0.39
C ILE A 299 -4.85 -7.30 -1.31
N VAL A 300 -4.98 -6.11 -0.72
CA VAL A 300 -4.71 -4.82 -1.36
C VAL A 300 -3.41 -4.26 -0.80
N VAL A 301 -2.46 -3.93 -1.67
CA VAL A 301 -1.14 -3.43 -1.28
C VAL A 301 -1.05 -1.95 -1.59
N SER A 302 -0.84 -1.10 -0.59
CA SER A 302 -0.62 0.33 -0.75
C SER A 302 0.81 0.74 -0.43
N MET A 303 1.27 1.79 -1.13
CA MET A 303 2.62 2.32 -0.97
C MET A 303 2.64 3.47 0.04
N THR A 304 3.78 3.70 0.66
CA THR A 304 3.97 4.86 1.52
C THR A 304 4.23 6.12 0.68
N ARG A 305 3.43 7.13 0.94
CA ARG A 305 3.57 8.46 0.31
C ARG A 305 4.58 9.30 1.07
N VAL A 306 5.45 9.96 0.32
CA VAL A 306 6.26 11.10 0.79
C VAL A 306 5.69 12.34 0.14
N GLU A 307 5.25 13.31 0.92
CA GLU A 307 4.51 14.48 0.45
C GLU A 307 5.14 15.78 0.96
N PRO A 308 5.14 16.86 0.17
CA PRO A 308 5.48 18.19 0.68
C PRO A 308 4.46 18.62 1.75
N PRO A 309 4.81 19.58 2.64
CA PRO A 309 3.97 19.96 3.79
C PRO A 309 2.74 20.79 3.38
N LEU A 310 1.90 20.24 2.49
CA LEU A 310 0.66 20.83 2.00
C LEU A 310 -0.59 20.30 2.72
N HIS A 311 -0.50 19.11 3.25
CA HIS A 311 -1.54 18.48 4.05
C HIS A 311 -1.08 18.29 5.50
N PRO A 312 -1.99 18.18 6.46
CA PRO A 312 -1.64 17.85 7.83
C PRO A 312 -0.80 16.58 7.90
N PRO A 313 0.18 16.50 8.82
CA PRO A 313 0.96 15.29 9.03
C PRO A 313 0.08 14.17 9.60
N GLY A 314 0.42 12.94 9.27
CA GLY A 314 -0.19 11.73 9.81
C GLY A 314 0.83 10.60 9.85
N PRO A 315 0.60 9.56 10.69
CA PRO A 315 1.52 8.44 10.81
C PRO A 315 1.53 7.53 9.57
N GLU A 316 0.55 7.68 8.68
CA GLU A 316 0.37 6.89 7.46
C GLU A 316 1.24 7.35 6.28
N LYS A 317 1.97 8.44 6.44
CA LYS A 317 2.81 9.03 5.39
C LYS A 317 4.04 9.73 5.96
N ILE A 318 4.91 10.17 5.09
CA ILE A 318 6.11 10.94 5.43
C ILE A 318 5.94 12.36 4.87
N ILE A 319 6.07 13.38 5.71
CA ILE A 319 6.09 14.78 5.26
C ILE A 319 7.54 15.20 5.07
N ALA A 320 7.92 15.47 3.82
CA ALA A 320 9.25 15.98 3.46
C ALA A 320 9.20 16.76 2.14
N ASP A 321 9.91 17.90 2.10
CA ASP A 321 9.92 18.80 0.95
C ASP A 321 11.09 18.48 0.01
N TYR A 322 10.81 17.73 -1.03
CA TYR A 322 11.75 17.50 -2.15
C TYR A 322 11.34 18.25 -3.41
N GLY A 323 10.43 19.20 -3.32
CA GLY A 323 9.91 20.00 -4.42
C GLY A 323 8.39 19.97 -4.49
N ILE A 324 7.79 21.03 -5.02
CA ILE A 324 6.34 21.13 -5.23
C ILE A 324 5.98 21.14 -6.73
N GLU A 325 6.99 21.13 -7.59
CA GLU A 325 6.87 21.06 -9.04
C GLU A 325 7.91 20.07 -9.61
N PRO A 326 7.64 19.41 -10.75
CA PRO A 326 8.60 18.49 -11.37
C PRO A 326 9.97 19.11 -11.64
N GLU A 327 10.00 20.40 -12.01
CA GLU A 327 11.22 21.15 -12.35
C GLU A 327 12.10 21.46 -11.14
N GLU A 328 11.53 21.50 -9.93
CA GLU A 328 12.27 21.72 -8.69
C GLU A 328 12.45 20.44 -7.86
N PHE A 329 12.07 19.27 -8.42
CA PHE A 329 12.16 18.00 -7.71
C PHE A 329 13.61 17.60 -7.45
N LYS A 330 13.96 17.50 -6.19
CA LYS A 330 15.28 17.09 -5.70
C LYS A 330 15.42 15.57 -5.71
N GLU A 331 15.42 15.01 -6.92
CA GLU A 331 15.39 13.56 -7.14
C GLU A 331 16.48 12.83 -6.33
N GLN A 332 17.73 13.31 -6.40
CA GLN A 332 18.85 12.63 -5.73
C GLN A 332 18.72 12.66 -4.20
N ASP A 333 18.26 13.78 -3.64
CA ASP A 333 18.06 13.91 -2.19
C ASP A 333 16.94 12.99 -1.72
N PHE A 334 15.85 12.90 -2.51
CA PHE A 334 14.73 12.00 -2.25
C PHE A 334 15.19 10.53 -2.31
N LEU A 335 15.93 10.13 -3.34
CA LEU A 335 16.47 8.78 -3.48
C LEU A 335 17.49 8.44 -2.39
N ASN A 336 18.28 9.41 -1.93
CA ASN A 336 19.20 9.24 -0.81
C ASN A 336 18.42 9.04 0.52
N MET A 337 17.36 9.81 0.76
CA MET A 337 16.48 9.60 1.90
C MET A 337 15.88 8.20 1.87
N TYR A 338 15.34 7.79 0.71
CA TYR A 338 14.79 6.46 0.51
C TYR A 338 15.82 5.37 0.80
N ALA A 339 17.03 5.48 0.26
CA ALA A 339 18.10 4.52 0.48
C ALA A 339 18.56 4.44 1.95
N ASN A 340 18.51 5.56 2.67
CA ASN A 340 18.90 5.65 4.09
C ASN A 340 17.72 5.41 5.07
N SER A 341 16.52 5.18 4.56
CA SER A 341 15.37 4.82 5.40
C SER A 341 15.52 3.39 5.93
N GLU A 342 16.49 3.19 6.82
CA GLU A 342 16.82 1.90 7.46
C GLU A 342 15.74 1.40 8.44
N SER A 343 14.69 2.15 8.65
CA SER A 343 13.63 1.71 9.54
C SER A 343 12.86 0.58 8.86
N ILE A 344 13.17 -0.65 9.26
CA ILE A 344 12.32 -1.82 9.05
C ILE A 344 11.02 -1.56 9.81
N LYS A 345 10.17 -0.71 9.24
CA LYS A 345 8.81 -0.64 9.71
C LYS A 345 8.10 -1.87 9.17
N MET A 346 7.51 -2.62 10.05
CA MET A 346 6.58 -3.69 9.66
C MET A 346 5.45 -3.09 8.83
N PRO A 347 4.91 -3.82 7.85
CA PRO A 347 3.73 -3.38 7.13
C PRO A 347 2.59 -3.02 8.09
N THR A 348 1.81 -2.01 7.74
CA THR A 348 0.65 -1.56 8.50
C THR A 348 -0.64 -1.84 7.73
N GLU A 349 -1.78 -1.83 8.42
CA GLU A 349 -3.09 -2.07 7.80
C GLU A 349 -3.73 -0.77 7.29
N GLY A 350 -2.95 0.09 6.62
CA GLY A 350 -3.45 1.33 6.03
C GLY A 350 -3.77 1.18 4.55
N ILE A 351 -4.64 2.02 4.04
CA ILE A 351 -4.92 2.09 2.61
C ILE A 351 -5.11 3.51 2.13
N PHE A 352 -4.37 3.88 1.10
CA PHE A 352 -4.52 5.10 0.31
C PHE A 352 -3.80 4.95 -1.02
N ALA A 353 -4.16 5.73 -2.04
CA ALA A 353 -3.43 5.72 -3.31
C ALA A 353 -1.95 6.10 -3.15
N PRO A 354 -1.00 5.43 -3.85
CA PRO A 354 -1.27 4.37 -4.82
C PRO A 354 -1.47 3.01 -4.16
N TRP A 355 -2.33 2.20 -4.73
CA TRP A 355 -2.61 0.85 -4.24
C TRP A 355 -2.82 -0.14 -5.38
N ALA A 356 -2.39 -1.38 -5.17
CA ALA A 356 -2.48 -2.48 -6.12
C ALA A 356 -3.43 -3.58 -5.63
N ILE A 357 -4.11 -4.21 -6.56
CA ILE A 357 -5.07 -5.31 -6.33
C ILE A 357 -5.08 -6.24 -7.53
N TYR A 358 -5.52 -7.48 -7.36
CA TYR A 358 -5.88 -8.30 -8.50
C TYR A 358 -7.08 -7.70 -9.26
N LYS A 359 -6.98 -7.63 -10.59
CA LYS A 359 -8.07 -7.14 -11.46
C LYS A 359 -9.37 -7.89 -11.21
N SER A 360 -9.30 -9.21 -11.03
CA SER A 360 -10.46 -10.05 -10.70
C SER A 360 -11.13 -9.66 -9.37
N ASP A 361 -10.34 -9.28 -8.36
CA ASP A 361 -10.85 -8.83 -7.06
C ASP A 361 -11.52 -7.47 -7.18
N PHE A 362 -10.90 -6.54 -7.93
CA PHE A 362 -11.50 -5.24 -8.22
C PHE A 362 -12.86 -5.38 -8.92
N GLN A 363 -12.94 -6.26 -9.92
CA GLN A 363 -14.18 -6.54 -10.63
C GLN A 363 -15.23 -7.25 -9.76
N ALA A 364 -14.79 -8.14 -8.86
CA ALA A 364 -15.70 -8.88 -7.98
C ALA A 364 -16.45 -7.97 -6.99
N ILE A 365 -15.87 -6.82 -6.60
CA ILE A 365 -16.56 -5.83 -5.75
C ILE A 365 -17.29 -4.75 -6.56
N GLY A 366 -17.31 -4.84 -7.91
CA GLY A 366 -18.02 -3.92 -8.80
C GLY A 366 -17.30 -2.61 -9.10
N GLY A 367 -15.96 -2.52 -8.87
CA GLY A 367 -15.20 -1.30 -9.14
C GLY A 367 -15.58 -0.12 -8.25
N HIS A 368 -15.34 1.12 -8.74
CA HIS A 368 -15.79 2.33 -8.07
C HIS A 368 -17.29 2.57 -8.32
N ASP A 369 -17.96 3.20 -7.36
CA ASP A 369 -19.38 3.53 -7.51
C ASP A 369 -19.54 4.84 -8.34
N PRO A 370 -20.23 4.80 -9.49
CA PRO A 370 -20.51 5.98 -10.32
C PRO A 370 -21.25 7.10 -9.57
N LEU A 371 -21.90 6.79 -8.47
CA LEU A 371 -22.55 7.77 -7.59
C LEU A 371 -21.61 8.91 -7.17
N PHE A 372 -20.29 8.62 -7.10
CA PHE A 372 -19.26 9.56 -6.69
C PHE A 372 -18.55 10.24 -7.87
N ALA A 373 -18.93 9.96 -9.10
CA ALA A 373 -18.35 10.63 -10.25
C ALA A 373 -18.65 12.14 -10.24
N PRO A 374 -17.73 12.98 -10.70
CA PRO A 374 -16.42 12.67 -11.28
C PRO A 374 -15.33 12.38 -10.25
N GLN A 375 -15.53 12.72 -8.95
CA GLN A 375 -14.53 12.53 -7.89
C GLN A 375 -15.09 12.80 -6.49
N SER A 376 -14.31 12.46 -5.46
CA SER A 376 -14.55 12.66 -4.03
C SER A 376 -15.44 11.58 -3.40
N LYS A 377 -14.93 10.92 -2.35
CA LYS A 377 -15.50 9.81 -1.59
C LYS A 377 -15.52 8.44 -2.29
N GLU A 378 -15.15 8.35 -3.57
CA GLU A 378 -15.01 7.09 -4.30
C GLU A 378 -14.02 6.14 -3.64
N ASP A 379 -12.86 6.64 -3.20
CA ASP A 379 -11.84 5.86 -2.47
C ASP A 379 -12.40 5.31 -1.16
N SER A 380 -13.07 6.18 -0.38
CA SER A 380 -13.64 5.77 0.92
C SER A 380 -14.74 4.73 0.76
N ASP A 381 -15.53 4.84 -0.30
CA ASP A 381 -16.58 3.89 -0.62
C ASP A 381 -16.01 2.51 -1.01
N ILE A 382 -15.06 2.47 -1.94
CA ILE A 382 -14.48 1.20 -2.38
C ILE A 382 -13.69 0.52 -1.26
N PHE A 383 -12.98 1.29 -0.41
CA PHE A 383 -12.26 0.73 0.74
C PHE A 383 -13.21 0.15 1.80
N ASN A 384 -14.34 0.81 2.07
CA ASN A 384 -15.38 0.26 2.93
C ASN A 384 -15.91 -1.07 2.38
N ARG A 385 -16.22 -1.13 1.08
CA ARG A 385 -16.73 -2.36 0.43
C ARG A 385 -15.70 -3.48 0.46
N MET A 386 -14.42 -3.16 0.20
CA MET A 386 -13.32 -4.12 0.31
C MET A 386 -13.23 -4.69 1.73
N GLN A 387 -13.24 -3.82 2.76
CA GLN A 387 -13.13 -4.26 4.15
C GLN A 387 -14.30 -5.14 4.57
N LEU A 388 -15.54 -4.79 4.21
CA LEU A 388 -16.72 -5.61 4.50
C LEU A 388 -16.70 -6.97 3.80
N ASN A 389 -16.09 -7.03 2.62
CA ASN A 389 -15.90 -8.29 1.87
C ASN A 389 -14.70 -9.11 2.36
N GLY A 390 -14.00 -8.67 3.41
CA GLY A 390 -12.91 -9.40 4.05
C GLY A 390 -11.54 -9.21 3.42
N TYR A 391 -11.36 -8.26 2.52
CA TYR A 391 -10.05 -7.90 1.97
C TYR A 391 -9.14 -7.37 3.08
N LYS A 392 -7.86 -7.70 2.98
CA LYS A 392 -6.82 -7.21 3.89
C LYS A 392 -6.03 -6.10 3.23
N PHE A 393 -5.72 -5.07 3.99
CA PHE A 393 -4.89 -3.97 3.56
C PHE A 393 -3.47 -4.16 4.07
N VAL A 394 -2.49 -3.95 3.19
CA VAL A 394 -1.05 -4.00 3.51
C VAL A 394 -0.43 -2.72 2.98
N GLN A 395 -0.11 -1.79 3.87
CA GLN A 395 0.72 -0.64 3.51
C GLN A 395 2.19 -1.01 3.73
N THR A 396 2.97 -1.02 2.67
CA THR A 396 4.42 -1.24 2.75
C THR A 396 5.15 0.06 3.07
N TRP A 397 6.19 -0.04 3.95
CA TRP A 397 7.07 1.07 4.30
C TRP A 397 8.41 1.03 3.55
N ARG A 398 8.48 0.25 2.46
CA ARG A 398 9.64 0.14 1.57
C ARG A 398 9.33 0.55 0.13
N GLY A 399 8.10 0.39 -0.34
CA GLY A 399 7.63 0.92 -1.61
C GLY A 399 7.20 2.38 -1.44
N PHE A 400 8.05 3.35 -1.82
CA PHE A 400 7.74 4.76 -1.69
C PHE A 400 7.30 5.38 -3.01
N VAL A 401 6.44 6.38 -2.89
CA VAL A 401 6.17 7.34 -3.96
C VAL A 401 6.37 8.75 -3.43
N TYR A 402 6.94 9.64 -4.25
CA TYR A 402 6.84 11.07 -3.98
C TYR A 402 5.58 11.59 -4.64
N HIS A 403 4.64 12.10 -3.86
CA HIS A 403 3.37 12.60 -4.32
C HIS A 403 3.35 14.12 -4.24
N MET A 404 3.31 14.79 -5.38
CA MET A 404 3.32 16.26 -5.41
C MET A 404 2.08 16.86 -4.78
N THR A 405 1.00 16.10 -4.75
CA THR A 405 -0.31 16.43 -4.18
C THR A 405 -0.89 17.78 -4.64
N CYS A 406 -2.17 17.97 -4.50
CA CYS A 406 -2.82 19.23 -4.82
C CYS A 406 -2.62 19.71 -6.27
N ARG A 407 -2.67 18.77 -7.22
CA ARG A 407 -2.62 19.04 -8.66
C ARG A 407 -3.95 18.71 -9.31
N GLY A 408 -4.28 19.45 -10.37
CA GLY A 408 -5.53 19.29 -11.11
C GLY A 408 -6.60 20.31 -10.76
N SER A 409 -7.85 20.03 -11.16
CA SER A 409 -8.99 20.98 -11.13
C SER A 409 -9.44 21.44 -9.73
N ARG A 410 -8.94 20.77 -8.67
CA ARG A 410 -9.31 21.11 -7.29
C ARG A 410 -8.77 22.47 -6.84
N PHE A 411 -7.60 22.87 -7.34
CA PHE A 411 -6.86 24.01 -6.82
C PHE A 411 -6.66 25.05 -7.92
N ALA A 412 -7.22 26.24 -7.74
CA ALA A 412 -7.10 27.32 -8.71
C ALA A 412 -5.64 27.78 -8.90
N ASP A 413 -4.90 27.89 -7.79
CA ASP A 413 -3.56 28.49 -7.79
C ASP A 413 -2.41 27.48 -7.57
N GLY A 414 -2.73 26.24 -7.21
CA GLY A 414 -1.72 25.23 -6.86
C GLY A 414 -0.90 25.56 -5.62
N ALA A 415 0.18 24.79 -5.41
CA ALA A 415 1.13 25.02 -4.33
C ALA A 415 2.10 26.16 -4.69
N LYS A 416 2.48 26.96 -3.70
CA LYS A 416 3.41 28.10 -3.84
C LYS A 416 4.40 28.11 -2.69
N ARG A 417 5.51 28.83 -2.87
CA ARG A 417 6.47 29.12 -1.81
C ARG A 417 6.40 30.60 -1.41
N ASN A 418 6.51 30.88 -0.10
CA ASN A 418 6.73 32.24 0.39
C ASN A 418 8.21 32.64 0.21
N LEU A 419 8.57 33.86 0.62
CA LEU A 419 9.94 34.39 0.53
C LEU A 419 10.93 33.59 1.40
N ASP A 420 10.45 32.94 2.44
CA ASP A 420 11.26 32.11 3.35
C ASP A 420 11.36 30.65 2.85
N GLY A 421 10.78 30.34 1.68
CA GLY A 421 10.79 29.01 1.07
C GLY A 421 9.74 28.04 1.63
N GLN A 422 8.89 28.47 2.57
CA GLN A 422 7.82 27.62 3.12
C GLN A 422 6.74 27.37 2.09
N VAL A 423 6.26 26.13 2.04
CA VAL A 423 5.19 25.70 1.12
C VAL A 423 3.82 26.04 1.69
N PHE A 424 2.97 26.60 0.85
CA PHE A 424 1.58 26.89 1.20
C PHE A 424 0.66 26.79 -0.03
N MET A 425 -0.64 26.71 0.20
CA MET A 425 -1.66 26.86 -0.82
C MET A 425 -2.56 28.05 -0.49
N LYS A 426 -2.73 28.92 -1.49
CA LYS A 426 -3.70 30.01 -1.45
C LYS A 426 -4.87 29.60 -2.35
N ASN A 427 -6.10 29.97 -1.98
CA ASN A 427 -7.31 29.60 -2.71
C ASN A 427 -7.37 28.08 -2.96
N ARG A 428 -7.37 27.36 -1.85
CA ARG A 428 -7.13 25.91 -1.82
C ARG A 428 -8.14 25.12 -2.66
N GLU A 429 -9.37 25.58 -2.74
CA GLU A 429 -10.46 24.83 -3.36
C GLU A 429 -11.27 25.71 -4.30
N THR A 430 -11.58 25.18 -5.47
CA THR A 430 -12.50 25.84 -6.42
C THR A 430 -13.95 25.64 -5.99
N ASP A 431 -14.84 26.55 -6.36
CA ASP A 431 -16.28 26.44 -6.11
C ASP A 431 -16.87 25.16 -6.75
N GLU A 432 -16.37 24.80 -7.95
CA GLU A 432 -16.75 23.56 -8.62
C GLU A 432 -16.42 22.33 -7.76
N TRP A 433 -15.20 22.29 -7.22
CA TRP A 433 -14.79 21.18 -6.37
C TRP A 433 -15.57 21.15 -5.06
N LEU A 434 -15.81 22.30 -4.42
CA LEU A 434 -16.60 22.38 -3.19
C LEU A 434 -18.01 21.84 -3.39
N THR A 435 -18.67 22.26 -4.49
CA THR A 435 -20.00 21.78 -4.87
C THR A 435 -20.00 20.27 -5.08
N GLN A 436 -19.00 19.74 -5.83
CA GLN A 436 -18.86 18.31 -6.06
C GLN A 436 -18.59 17.53 -4.79
N ASN A 437 -17.70 18.03 -3.93
CA ASN A 437 -17.37 17.37 -2.66
C ASN A 437 -18.59 17.33 -1.72
N GLN A 438 -19.40 18.40 -1.69
CA GLN A 438 -20.65 18.44 -0.93
C GLN A 438 -21.65 17.39 -1.44
N ARG A 439 -21.84 17.31 -2.76
CA ARG A 439 -22.69 16.31 -3.41
C ARG A 439 -22.25 14.90 -3.05
N SER A 440 -20.95 14.58 -3.21
CA SER A 440 -20.40 13.27 -2.90
C SER A 440 -20.47 12.94 -1.41
N THR A 441 -20.29 13.93 -0.52
CA THR A 441 -20.44 13.75 0.93
C THR A 441 -21.87 13.37 1.28
N ARG A 442 -22.86 14.07 0.73
CA ARG A 442 -24.29 13.75 0.96
C ARG A 442 -24.63 12.34 0.46
N ASN A 443 -24.14 11.97 -0.74
CA ASN A 443 -24.33 10.64 -1.30
C ASN A 443 -23.65 9.54 -0.47
N PHE A 444 -22.48 9.83 0.10
CA PHE A 444 -21.80 8.91 1.01
C PHE A 444 -22.63 8.66 2.26
N ILE A 445 -23.19 9.72 2.86
CA ILE A 445 -24.08 9.59 4.04
C ILE A 445 -25.35 8.82 3.67
N ARG A 446 -25.99 9.11 2.54
CA ARG A 446 -27.16 8.33 2.06
C ARG A 446 -26.85 6.85 1.95
N LYS A 447 -25.70 6.53 1.37
CA LYS A 447 -25.27 5.14 1.17
C LYS A 447 -24.91 4.48 2.49
N TRP A 448 -24.04 5.09 3.28
CA TRP A 448 -23.41 4.47 4.45
C TRP A 448 -24.11 4.77 5.79
N GLY A 449 -24.89 5.83 5.88
CA GLY A 449 -25.55 6.28 7.11
C GLY A 449 -24.65 7.09 8.05
N HIS A 450 -23.39 7.32 7.67
CA HIS A 450 -22.39 8.04 8.46
C HIS A 450 -21.42 8.83 7.57
N MET A 451 -20.64 9.72 8.17
CA MET A 451 -19.51 10.39 7.50
C MET A 451 -18.36 9.40 7.28
N VAL A 452 -17.46 9.73 6.34
CA VAL A 452 -16.20 8.98 6.18
C VAL A 452 -15.44 8.94 7.50
N LYS A 453 -15.08 7.72 7.92
CA LYS A 453 -14.29 7.47 9.14
C LYS A 453 -13.15 6.51 8.82
N HIS A 454 -12.01 6.76 9.42
CA HIS A 454 -10.82 5.89 9.35
C HIS A 454 -9.98 6.05 10.62
N ASP A 455 -9.14 5.09 10.89
CA ASP A 455 -8.15 5.19 11.95
C ASP A 455 -6.98 6.11 11.52
N VAL A 456 -5.98 6.23 12.39
CA VAL A 456 -4.80 7.06 12.14
C VAL A 456 -3.93 6.58 10.97
N MET A 457 -4.07 5.31 10.56
CA MET A 457 -3.39 4.70 9.43
C MET A 457 -4.24 4.69 8.15
N MET A 458 -5.37 5.38 8.12
CA MET A 458 -6.34 5.43 7.01
C MET A 458 -7.10 4.11 6.77
N LYS A 459 -7.07 3.16 7.70
CA LYS A 459 -7.92 1.97 7.62
C LYS A 459 -9.37 2.36 7.89
N PRO A 460 -10.35 1.94 7.06
CA PRO A 460 -11.74 2.30 7.24
C PRO A 460 -12.31 1.89 8.60
N ILE A 461 -13.10 2.77 9.20
CA ILE A 461 -13.99 2.48 10.33
C ILE A 461 -15.42 2.58 9.80
N ILE A 462 -16.15 1.48 9.84
CA ILE A 462 -17.46 1.34 9.20
C ILE A 462 -18.51 1.10 10.28
N PRO A 463 -19.19 2.16 10.77
CA PRO A 463 -20.35 2.00 11.62
C PRO A 463 -21.46 1.21 10.92
N SER A 464 -22.28 0.51 11.68
CA SER A 464 -23.41 -0.25 11.15
C SER A 464 -24.44 0.66 10.49
N LYS A 465 -24.99 0.22 9.36
CA LYS A 465 -26.10 0.91 8.71
C LYS A 465 -27.43 0.36 9.19
N TYR A 466 -28.26 1.25 9.71
CA TYR A 466 -29.60 0.95 10.20
C TYR A 466 -30.68 1.56 9.29
N ASP A 467 -31.86 0.98 9.31
CA ASP A 467 -33.06 1.56 8.70
C ASP A 467 -33.72 2.56 9.66
N ILE A 468 -33.46 3.85 9.44
CA ILE A 468 -33.86 4.95 10.31
C ILE A 468 -34.85 5.85 9.59
N GLY A 469 -36.03 6.02 10.18
CA GLY A 469 -37.02 7.03 9.78
C GLY A 469 -36.96 8.26 10.69
N PHE A 470 -36.89 9.46 10.11
CA PHE A 470 -36.99 10.72 10.84
C PHE A 470 -38.43 11.28 10.76
N VAL A 471 -38.99 11.62 11.90
CA VAL A 471 -40.26 12.39 12.03
C VAL A 471 -39.90 13.77 12.55
N VAL A 472 -40.02 14.81 11.70
CA VAL A 472 -39.47 16.12 12.02
C VAL A 472 -40.53 17.19 11.98
N HIS A 473 -40.72 17.85 13.14
CA HIS A 473 -41.61 18.98 13.30
C HIS A 473 -40.89 20.30 13.07
N ASN A 474 -41.60 21.35 12.68
CA ASN A 474 -41.12 22.73 12.54
C ASN A 474 -39.84 22.86 11.69
N ILE A 475 -39.75 22.08 10.62
CA ILE A 475 -38.59 22.04 9.70
C ILE A 475 -38.70 23.16 8.66
N ASN A 476 -37.53 23.64 8.18
CA ASN A 476 -37.43 24.50 7.01
C ASN A 476 -36.64 23.79 5.88
N TYR A 477 -36.53 24.44 4.74
CA TYR A 477 -35.85 23.87 3.54
C TYR A 477 -34.38 23.53 3.81
N ASP A 478 -33.63 24.40 4.49
CA ASP A 478 -32.21 24.21 4.75
C ASP A 478 -31.99 23.07 5.75
N LEU A 479 -32.84 22.92 6.72
CA LEU A 479 -32.81 21.79 7.67
C LEU A 479 -33.20 20.49 6.97
N LEU A 480 -34.19 20.49 6.07
CA LEU A 480 -34.50 19.32 5.26
C LEU A 480 -33.29 18.90 4.42
N TYR A 481 -32.63 19.86 3.77
CA TYR A 481 -31.40 19.62 3.01
C TYR A 481 -30.31 19.00 3.90
N SER A 482 -30.15 19.45 5.13
CA SER A 482 -29.12 18.96 6.05
C SER A 482 -29.45 17.57 6.62
N LEU A 483 -30.71 17.26 6.89
CA LEU A 483 -31.15 16.05 7.58
C LEU A 483 -31.42 14.87 6.67
N GLU A 484 -31.90 15.11 5.45
CA GLU A 484 -32.32 14.05 4.52
C GLU A 484 -31.27 12.96 4.27
N PRO A 485 -29.97 13.23 4.12
CA PRO A 485 -29.00 12.17 3.87
C PRO A 485 -28.83 11.14 5.01
N TRP A 486 -29.15 11.53 6.25
CA TRP A 486 -28.88 10.77 7.47
C TRP A 486 -29.91 9.68 7.81
N CYS A 487 -30.98 9.59 7.05
CA CYS A 487 -32.07 8.64 7.31
C CYS A 487 -32.45 7.84 6.06
N SER A 488 -33.18 6.76 6.24
CA SER A 488 -33.79 5.97 5.15
C SER A 488 -35.06 6.63 4.63
N GLY A 489 -35.81 7.30 5.50
CA GLY A 489 -36.99 8.10 5.18
C GLY A 489 -37.15 9.30 6.10
N ILE A 490 -37.68 10.41 5.59
CA ILE A 490 -37.97 11.61 6.38
C ILE A 490 -39.44 12.06 6.17
N TYR A 491 -40.12 12.31 7.27
CA TYR A 491 -41.53 12.67 7.34
C TYR A 491 -41.65 14.05 7.97
N ILE A 492 -42.22 15.01 7.24
CA ILE A 492 -42.23 16.42 7.61
C ILE A 492 -43.63 17.03 7.51
N GLY A 493 -43.82 18.20 8.12
CA GLY A 493 -45.05 18.99 7.98
C GLY A 493 -45.24 19.55 6.59
N THR A 494 -46.45 20.04 6.31
CA THR A 494 -46.83 20.56 4.97
C THR A 494 -46.25 21.93 4.63
N ASP A 495 -45.56 22.58 5.56
CA ASP A 495 -45.04 23.95 5.40
C ASP A 495 -43.82 24.04 4.45
N VAL A 496 -43.16 22.92 4.21
CA VAL A 496 -41.99 22.82 3.28
C VAL A 496 -42.43 22.20 1.96
N PRO A 497 -42.17 22.83 0.81
CA PRO A 497 -42.52 22.29 -0.50
C PRO A 497 -41.57 21.14 -0.87
N ILE A 498 -41.89 19.88 -0.53
CA ILE A 498 -41.07 18.71 -0.82
C ILE A 498 -40.83 18.49 -2.33
N ILE A 499 -41.78 18.91 -3.17
CA ILE A 499 -41.67 18.79 -4.63
C ILE A 499 -40.49 19.62 -5.14
N ASP A 500 -40.33 20.84 -4.64
CA ASP A 500 -39.23 21.73 -5.01
C ASP A 500 -37.90 21.16 -4.51
N TYR A 501 -37.87 20.62 -3.30
CA TYR A 501 -36.68 19.94 -2.78
C TYR A 501 -36.28 18.75 -3.65
N ILE A 502 -37.21 17.84 -3.93
CA ILE A 502 -36.96 16.66 -4.75
C ILE A 502 -36.49 17.06 -6.16
N SER A 503 -37.15 18.03 -6.81
CA SER A 503 -36.79 18.50 -8.16
C SER A 503 -35.37 19.08 -8.22
N ASN A 504 -34.94 19.76 -7.18
CA ASN A 504 -33.61 20.36 -7.09
C ASN A 504 -32.53 19.35 -6.73
N GLU A 505 -32.81 18.42 -5.83
CA GLU A 505 -31.78 17.49 -5.30
C GLU A 505 -31.69 16.17 -6.07
N GLN A 506 -32.76 15.70 -6.73
CA GLN A 506 -32.76 14.42 -7.46
C GLN A 506 -31.67 14.32 -8.54
N LYS A 507 -31.32 15.43 -9.16
CA LYS A 507 -30.23 15.48 -10.16
C LYS A 507 -28.83 15.22 -9.58
N ASN A 508 -28.69 15.31 -8.25
CA ASN A 508 -27.43 15.15 -7.52
C ASN A 508 -27.23 13.73 -6.98
N THR A 509 -28.20 12.84 -7.13
CA THR A 509 -28.18 11.50 -6.54
C THR A 509 -28.93 10.49 -7.40
N SER A 510 -28.47 9.23 -7.39
CA SER A 510 -29.20 8.09 -7.96
C SER A 510 -30.30 7.56 -7.04
N TYR A 511 -30.29 7.94 -5.74
CA TYR A 511 -31.35 7.56 -4.80
C TYR A 511 -32.68 8.21 -5.17
N ASN A 512 -33.75 7.42 -5.18
CA ASN A 512 -35.09 7.94 -5.46
C ASN A 512 -35.64 8.73 -4.26
N LEU A 513 -35.56 10.04 -4.33
CA LEU A 513 -36.01 10.94 -3.27
C LEU A 513 -37.55 10.98 -3.12
N GLN A 514 -38.30 10.58 -4.16
CA GLN A 514 -39.78 10.46 -4.06
C GLN A 514 -40.18 9.32 -3.12
N SER A 515 -39.35 8.30 -2.97
CA SER A 515 -39.57 7.20 -2.01
C SER A 515 -38.92 7.44 -0.65
N LYS A 516 -38.37 8.62 -0.40
CA LYS A 516 -37.60 8.94 0.81
C LYS A 516 -38.16 10.15 1.58
N VAL A 517 -38.67 11.15 0.88
CA VAL A 517 -39.17 12.41 1.48
C VAL A 517 -40.69 12.47 1.41
N TRP A 518 -41.37 12.52 2.56
CA TRP A 518 -42.80 12.41 2.65
C TRP A 518 -43.40 13.52 3.53
N TYR A 519 -44.63 13.92 3.21
CA TYR A 519 -45.45 14.62 4.20
C TYR A 519 -45.92 13.64 5.28
N MET A 520 -45.97 14.14 6.51
CA MET A 520 -46.42 13.36 7.66
C MET A 520 -47.85 12.89 7.42
N PRO A 521 -48.15 11.60 7.49
CA PRO A 521 -49.48 11.08 7.32
C PRO A 521 -50.35 11.48 8.53
N GLU A 522 -51.64 11.78 8.31
CA GLU A 522 -52.59 12.18 9.35
C GLU A 522 -52.82 11.13 10.45
N ASN A 523 -52.45 9.85 10.19
CA ASN A 523 -52.55 8.73 11.12
C ASN A 523 -51.25 7.91 11.16
N ALA A 524 -50.53 8.07 12.19
CA ALA A 524 -49.47 7.29 12.87
C ALA A 524 -48.86 6.02 12.26
N ALA A 525 -48.88 5.80 10.94
CA ALA A 525 -48.36 4.61 10.29
C ALA A 525 -46.82 4.63 10.05
N VAL A 526 -46.13 5.72 10.34
CA VAL A 526 -44.65 5.84 10.15
C VAL A 526 -43.92 4.80 10.99
N SER A 527 -44.46 4.50 12.19
CA SER A 527 -43.89 3.49 13.08
C SER A 527 -43.85 2.07 12.47
N MET A 528 -44.52 1.80 11.36
CA MET A 528 -44.54 0.48 10.72
C MET A 528 -43.52 0.36 9.56
N LEU A 529 -42.97 1.47 9.09
CA LEU A 529 -42.15 1.51 7.86
C LEU A 529 -40.66 1.37 8.10
N HIS A 530 -40.17 1.72 9.31
CA HIS A 530 -38.74 1.68 9.62
C HIS A 530 -38.44 0.88 10.90
N ASP A 531 -37.27 0.33 11.01
CA ASP A 531 -36.81 -0.40 12.20
C ASP A 531 -36.58 0.55 13.38
N ILE A 532 -36.14 1.78 13.10
CA ILE A 532 -35.85 2.82 14.07
C ILE A 532 -36.54 4.11 13.65
N ILE A 533 -37.26 4.73 14.58
CA ILE A 533 -37.89 6.04 14.38
C ILE A 533 -37.24 7.03 15.33
N VAL A 534 -36.85 8.19 14.80
CA VAL A 534 -36.35 9.33 15.58
C VAL A 534 -37.26 10.52 15.33
N GLU A 535 -38.00 10.93 16.37
CA GLU A 535 -38.92 12.07 16.33
C GLU A 535 -38.33 13.25 17.08
N PHE A 536 -38.38 14.45 16.50
CA PHE A 536 -37.85 15.67 17.10
C PHE A 536 -38.42 16.94 16.47
N ASP A 537 -38.26 18.05 17.18
CA ASP A 537 -38.61 19.40 16.72
C ASP A 537 -37.34 20.09 16.16
N ALA A 538 -37.31 20.34 14.85
CA ALA A 538 -36.17 20.97 14.19
C ALA A 538 -35.92 22.42 14.62
N ALA A 539 -36.93 23.12 15.18
CA ALA A 539 -36.73 24.44 15.76
C ALA A 539 -35.81 24.43 17.01
N GLN A 540 -35.63 23.26 17.63
CA GLN A 540 -34.75 23.06 18.79
C GLN A 540 -33.37 22.51 18.41
N LEU A 541 -33.09 22.27 17.11
CA LEU A 541 -31.77 21.81 16.64
C LEU A 541 -30.70 22.87 16.86
N THR A 542 -29.58 22.44 17.42
CA THR A 542 -28.36 23.20 17.61
C THR A 542 -27.17 22.44 16.98
N ASN A 543 -26.04 23.09 16.85
CA ASN A 543 -24.83 22.40 16.38
C ASN A 543 -24.39 21.26 17.33
N GLU A 544 -24.68 21.38 18.61
CA GLU A 544 -24.35 20.37 19.63
C GLU A 544 -25.21 19.12 19.47
N ASN A 545 -26.55 19.29 19.47
CA ASN A 545 -27.42 18.13 19.38
C ASN A 545 -27.51 17.53 17.96
N PHE A 546 -27.15 18.28 16.92
CA PHE A 546 -26.96 17.70 15.58
C PHE A 546 -25.87 16.63 15.56
N GLN A 547 -24.86 16.70 16.45
CA GLN A 547 -23.84 15.65 16.58
C GLN A 547 -24.45 14.30 16.99
N PHE A 548 -25.54 14.28 17.73
CA PHE A 548 -26.27 13.05 18.03
C PHE A 548 -26.69 12.32 16.74
N ILE A 549 -27.27 13.06 15.79
CA ILE A 549 -27.65 12.50 14.47
C ILE A 549 -26.45 11.92 13.75
N THR A 550 -25.30 12.61 13.77
CA THR A 550 -24.08 12.17 13.07
C THR A 550 -23.40 10.96 13.70
N GLN A 551 -23.68 10.68 14.98
CA GLN A 551 -23.13 9.56 15.76
C GLN A 551 -24.17 8.48 16.06
N LEU A 552 -25.40 8.64 15.56
CA LEU A 552 -26.51 7.75 15.86
C LEU A 552 -26.20 6.26 15.56
N PRO A 553 -25.52 5.89 14.44
CA PRO A 553 -25.18 4.51 14.18
C PRO A 553 -24.31 3.88 15.28
N GLU A 554 -23.30 4.60 15.78
CA GLU A 554 -22.42 4.13 16.84
C GLU A 554 -23.16 4.04 18.18
N ILE A 555 -23.98 5.05 18.50
CA ILE A 555 -24.77 5.05 19.72
C ILE A 555 -25.72 3.84 19.75
N LEU A 556 -26.39 3.55 18.66
CA LEU A 556 -27.25 2.37 18.52
C LEU A 556 -26.48 1.05 18.64
N GLN A 557 -25.31 0.98 18.04
CA GLN A 557 -24.44 -0.20 18.10
C GLN A 557 -23.93 -0.44 19.53
N ASP A 558 -23.50 0.63 20.23
CA ASP A 558 -22.92 0.53 21.56
C ASP A 558 -23.99 0.25 22.64
N SER A 559 -25.20 0.84 22.51
CA SER A 559 -26.28 0.61 23.46
C SER A 559 -26.82 -0.82 23.34
N GLY A 560 -27.03 -1.31 22.15
CA GLY A 560 -27.66 -2.61 21.88
C GLY A 560 -29.11 -2.71 22.40
N GLU A 561 -29.74 -1.59 22.78
CA GLU A 561 -31.05 -1.56 23.40
C GLU A 561 -32.18 -1.35 22.39
N VAL A 562 -33.32 -1.95 22.65
CA VAL A 562 -34.56 -1.79 21.90
C VAL A 562 -35.66 -1.23 22.82
N GLY A 563 -36.64 -0.56 22.25
CA GLY A 563 -37.75 0.06 23.00
C GLY A 563 -37.85 1.55 22.73
N GLU A 564 -38.56 2.25 23.65
CA GLU A 564 -38.71 3.71 23.61
C GLU A 564 -37.61 4.36 24.46
N MET A 565 -36.97 5.39 23.91
CA MET A 565 -35.90 6.15 24.55
C MET A 565 -36.06 7.63 24.25
N GLU A 566 -35.64 8.47 25.21
CA GLU A 566 -35.60 9.93 25.05
C GLU A 566 -34.17 10.41 25.34
N TYR A 567 -33.64 11.25 24.46
CA TYR A 567 -32.36 11.90 24.64
C TYR A 567 -32.44 13.34 24.11
N ASP A 568 -32.25 14.31 24.98
CA ASP A 568 -32.38 15.74 24.67
C ASP A 568 -33.72 16.03 23.96
N ILE A 569 -33.68 16.48 22.71
CA ILE A 569 -34.87 16.78 21.90
C ILE A 569 -35.41 15.54 21.15
N PHE A 570 -34.67 14.43 21.17
CA PHE A 570 -34.96 13.24 20.36
C PHE A 570 -35.76 12.21 21.14
N LYS A 571 -36.90 11.81 20.58
CA LYS A 571 -37.65 10.65 21.02
C LYS A 571 -37.40 9.51 20.02
N MET A 572 -36.90 8.39 20.50
CA MET A 572 -36.57 7.24 19.68
C MET A 572 -37.49 6.05 19.97
N THR A 573 -37.94 5.39 18.93
CA THR A 573 -38.61 4.08 19.01
C THR A 573 -37.77 3.08 18.23
N ILE A 574 -37.07 2.19 18.93
CA ILE A 574 -36.16 1.19 18.36
C ILE A 574 -36.86 -0.17 18.41
N LYS A 575 -37.33 -0.67 17.28
CA LYS A 575 -38.01 -1.96 17.16
C LYS A 575 -37.02 -3.08 16.85
N SER A 576 -35.98 -2.77 16.08
CA SER A 576 -34.99 -3.71 15.64
C SER A 576 -33.64 -3.02 15.42
N LEU A 577 -32.56 -3.69 15.75
CA LEU A 577 -31.19 -3.26 15.46
C LEU A 577 -30.59 -4.09 14.28
N LYS A 578 -31.44 -4.50 13.33
CA LYS A 578 -30.98 -5.13 12.10
C LYS A 578 -30.09 -4.16 11.31
N THR A 579 -28.97 -4.66 10.82
CA THR A 579 -28.00 -3.89 10.05
C THR A 579 -28.02 -4.25 8.57
N HIS A 580 -27.66 -3.30 7.72
CA HIS A 580 -27.78 -3.38 6.26
C HIS A 580 -26.48 -3.06 5.51
N GLU A 581 -25.35 -2.79 6.18
CA GLU A 581 -24.08 -2.47 5.53
C GLU A 581 -23.59 -3.58 4.60
N ARG A 582 -23.93 -4.84 4.87
CA ARG A 582 -23.56 -6.00 4.04
C ARG A 582 -24.19 -5.95 2.64
N GLU A 583 -25.28 -5.24 2.48
CA GLU A 583 -25.96 -5.06 1.19
C GLU A 583 -25.18 -4.11 0.25
N LEU A 584 -24.19 -3.38 0.81
CA LEU A 584 -23.39 -2.37 0.12
C LEU A 584 -22.05 -2.89 -0.39
N ILE A 585 -21.76 -4.19 -0.27
CA ILE A 585 -20.48 -4.79 -0.66
C ILE A 585 -20.20 -4.66 -2.16
N LYS A 586 -21.23 -4.79 -3.00
CA LYS A 586 -21.13 -4.59 -4.46
C LYS A 586 -21.79 -3.29 -4.86
N CYS A 587 -21.25 -2.66 -5.90
CA CYS A 587 -21.99 -1.69 -6.69
C CYS A 587 -22.65 -2.42 -7.86
N ASP A 588 -23.96 -2.28 -7.97
CA ASP A 588 -24.67 -2.62 -9.17
C ASP A 588 -24.52 -1.43 -10.12
N GLY A 589 -23.45 -1.47 -10.93
CA GLY A 589 -23.11 -0.43 -11.90
C GLY A 589 -24.04 -0.39 -13.09
#